data_7189a536199cc5a8e67c80f487f7835c
#
_entry.id   7189a536199cc5a8e67c80f487f7835c
#
_cell.length_a   1.000
_cell.length_b   1.000
_cell.length_c   1.000
_cell.angle_alpha   90.00
_cell.angle_beta   90.00
_cell.angle_gamma   90.00
#
_symmetry.space_group_name_H-M   'P 1'
#
loop_
_entity.id
_entity.type
_entity.pdbx_description
1 polymer ?
#
loop_
_entity_poly.entity_id
_entity_poly.type
_entity_poly.pdbx_seq_one_letter_code
_entity_poly.pdbx_strand_id
1 'polypeptide(L)'
;RRLHYNHLIVAAGATSSYFGHDEWSAFATPMKTLEDAHAIRSQVLSALEEAEQTPDPERRRQLQSVVVVGAGPTGCELAASLNDLMRHTLERDFKQIEPSHCRVTLVDPGERVLKAMPAALSEAAANHLRRSGVDLLLGGRVQAMQSDELTVSTANGAVTLHAATICWTAGVSGAPIGQRLAERTGCPIDHAGRIPVEADFSVPGWSNIRVVRSASRSRCSTRSIAIFMMSAAVP
;
A
#
# COMPACT_ATOMS: atom_id res chain seq x y z
N ARG A 1 0.68 -33.11 8.20
CA ARG A 1 0.05 -33.41 9.51
C ARG A 1 -1.41 -33.01 9.44
N ARG A 2 -2.36 -33.90 9.84
CA ARG A 2 -3.78 -33.57 9.98
C ARG A 2 -4.06 -33.23 11.44
N LEU A 3 -4.84 -32.16 11.66
CA LEU A 3 -5.32 -31.77 12.99
C LEU A 3 -6.85 -31.85 12.97
N HIS A 4 -7.42 -32.46 14.01
CA HIS A 4 -8.86 -32.43 14.25
C HIS A 4 -9.21 -31.20 15.11
N TYR A 5 -10.30 -30.53 14.78
CA TYR A 5 -10.77 -29.35 15.50
C TYR A 5 -12.28 -29.37 15.64
N ASN A 6 -12.79 -28.82 16.72
CA ASN A 6 -14.23 -28.57 16.91
C ASN A 6 -14.61 -27.18 16.36
N HIS A 7 -13.72 -26.20 16.52
CA HIS A 7 -13.89 -24.85 15.98
C HIS A 7 -12.62 -24.39 15.27
N LEU A 8 -12.80 -23.70 14.15
CA LEU A 8 -11.72 -23.11 13.36
C LEU A 8 -11.90 -21.59 13.29
N ILE A 9 -10.85 -20.84 13.60
CA ILE A 9 -10.81 -19.40 13.39
C ILE A 9 -9.72 -19.11 12.34
N VAL A 10 -10.11 -18.50 11.23
CA VAL A 10 -9.20 -18.08 10.18
C VAL A 10 -8.97 -16.59 10.29
N ALA A 11 -7.77 -16.18 10.70
CA ALA A 11 -7.34 -14.81 10.91
C ALA A 11 -6.08 -14.50 10.08
N ALA A 12 -6.07 -14.90 8.82
CA ALA A 12 -4.88 -14.89 7.96
C ALA A 12 -4.52 -13.51 7.37
N GLY A 13 -5.34 -12.48 7.65
CA GLY A 13 -5.09 -11.12 7.15
C GLY A 13 -5.39 -10.97 5.66
N ALA A 14 -4.62 -10.11 5.01
CA ALA A 14 -4.72 -9.80 3.58
C ALA A 14 -3.33 -9.70 2.96
N THR A 15 -3.26 -9.85 1.66
CA THR A 15 -2.07 -9.63 0.83
C THR A 15 -2.24 -8.37 -0.03
N SER A 16 -1.16 -7.83 -0.55
CA SER A 16 -1.22 -6.76 -1.54
C SER A 16 -1.83 -7.28 -2.84
N SER A 17 -2.58 -6.43 -3.52
CA SER A 17 -3.18 -6.72 -4.82
C SER A 17 -2.73 -5.69 -5.84
N TYR A 18 -2.21 -6.16 -6.96
CA TYR A 18 -1.82 -5.33 -8.10
C TYR A 18 -2.92 -5.25 -9.17
N PHE A 19 -4.17 -5.60 -8.80
CA PHE A 19 -5.36 -5.52 -9.67
C PHE A 19 -5.25 -6.29 -10.98
N GLY A 20 -4.61 -7.47 -10.95
CA GLY A 20 -4.39 -8.32 -12.12
C GLY A 20 -3.06 -8.08 -12.85
N HIS A 21 -2.22 -7.20 -12.33
CA HIS A 21 -0.88 -6.89 -12.84
C HIS A 21 0.18 -7.41 -11.87
N ASP A 22 0.18 -8.72 -11.61
CA ASP A 22 1.08 -9.32 -10.61
C ASP A 22 2.57 -9.15 -10.97
N GLU A 23 2.86 -8.93 -12.26
CA GLU A 23 4.20 -8.57 -12.77
C GLU A 23 4.74 -7.27 -12.17
N TRP A 24 3.88 -6.34 -11.76
CA TRP A 24 4.31 -5.09 -11.12
C TRP A 24 4.95 -5.28 -9.75
N SER A 25 4.75 -6.45 -9.14
CA SER A 25 5.43 -6.80 -7.88
C SER A 25 6.95 -6.85 -8.01
N ALA A 26 7.47 -6.99 -9.24
CA ALA A 26 8.90 -6.93 -9.51
C ALA A 26 9.47 -5.51 -9.44
N PHE A 27 8.64 -4.48 -9.58
CA PHE A 27 9.04 -3.08 -9.70
C PHE A 27 8.54 -2.21 -8.55
N ALA A 28 7.41 -2.56 -7.93
CA ALA A 28 6.82 -1.80 -6.86
C ALA A 28 6.76 -2.60 -5.56
N THR A 29 7.47 -2.12 -4.54
CA THR A 29 7.51 -2.77 -3.23
C THR A 29 6.18 -2.51 -2.50
N PRO A 30 5.47 -3.55 -2.04
CA PRO A 30 4.25 -3.37 -1.28
C PRO A 30 4.56 -2.79 0.11
N MET A 31 3.56 -2.19 0.77
CA MET A 31 3.68 -1.74 2.15
C MET A 31 2.63 -2.46 3.01
N LYS A 32 2.95 -3.66 3.47
CA LYS A 32 2.04 -4.51 4.23
C LYS A 32 2.65 -5.10 5.49
N THR A 33 3.93 -5.43 5.45
CA THR A 33 4.67 -6.08 6.52
C THR A 33 5.82 -5.19 7.02
N LEU A 34 6.44 -5.59 8.12
CA LEU A 34 7.65 -4.93 8.62
C LEU A 34 8.82 -5.10 7.64
N GLU A 35 8.90 -6.26 7.01
CA GLU A 35 9.91 -6.58 5.99
C GLU A 35 9.77 -5.64 4.79
N ASP A 36 8.52 -5.36 4.36
CA ASP A 36 8.27 -4.38 3.29
C ASP A 36 8.76 -2.98 3.68
N ALA A 37 8.48 -2.55 4.91
CA ALA A 37 8.94 -1.25 5.41
C ALA A 37 10.48 -1.16 5.44
N HIS A 38 11.17 -2.22 5.86
CA HIS A 38 12.62 -2.30 5.82
C HIS A 38 13.15 -2.27 4.39
N ALA A 39 12.52 -3.00 3.47
CA ALA A 39 12.89 -3.01 2.06
C ALA A 39 12.76 -1.61 1.44
N ILE A 40 11.62 -0.94 1.63
CA ILE A 40 11.39 0.43 1.13
C ILE A 40 12.44 1.39 1.69
N ARG A 41 12.68 1.36 3.00
CA ARG A 41 13.70 2.21 3.62
C ARG A 41 15.09 1.97 3.03
N SER A 42 15.48 0.71 2.86
CA SER A 42 16.78 0.37 2.28
C SER A 42 16.89 0.82 0.83
N GLN A 43 15.84 0.65 0.01
CA GLN A 43 15.81 1.12 -1.37
C GLN A 43 16.01 2.63 -1.47
N VAL A 44 15.27 3.41 -0.65
CA VAL A 44 15.40 4.87 -0.63
C VAL A 44 16.80 5.31 -0.23
N LEU A 45 17.35 4.74 0.84
CA LEU A 45 18.70 5.12 1.31
C LEU A 45 19.78 4.74 0.29
N SER A 46 19.73 3.54 -0.29
CA SER A 46 20.68 3.12 -1.34
C SER A 46 20.56 3.99 -2.60
N ALA A 47 19.34 4.39 -2.98
CA ALA A 47 19.15 5.30 -4.11
C ALA A 47 19.76 6.69 -3.83
N LEU A 48 19.65 7.21 -2.61
CA LEU A 48 20.29 8.46 -2.22
C LEU A 48 21.83 8.35 -2.20
N GLU A 49 22.38 7.23 -1.72
CA GLU A 49 23.82 6.96 -1.77
C GLU A 49 24.34 6.88 -3.22
N GLU A 50 23.61 6.24 -4.13
CA GLU A 50 23.91 6.23 -5.56
C GLU A 50 23.82 7.64 -6.16
N ALA A 51 22.79 8.42 -5.79
CA ALA A 51 22.60 9.78 -6.26
C ALA A 51 23.77 10.71 -5.88
N GLU A 52 24.32 10.55 -4.68
CA GLU A 52 25.47 11.32 -4.19
C GLU A 52 26.70 11.14 -5.09
N GLN A 53 26.87 9.94 -5.67
CA GLN A 53 28.03 9.57 -6.49
C GLN A 53 27.77 9.73 -8.00
N THR A 54 26.51 9.89 -8.41
CA THR A 54 26.12 9.91 -9.82
C THR A 54 26.39 11.27 -10.46
N PRO A 55 27.23 11.36 -11.52
CA PRO A 55 27.49 12.62 -12.21
C PRO A 55 26.35 13.06 -13.13
N ASP A 56 25.54 12.10 -13.63
CA ASP A 56 24.42 12.36 -14.55
C ASP A 56 23.26 13.03 -13.79
N PRO A 57 22.88 14.27 -14.14
CA PRO A 57 21.81 14.99 -13.46
C PRO A 57 20.42 14.34 -13.62
N GLU A 58 20.18 13.66 -14.74
CA GLU A 58 18.88 13.01 -14.99
C GLU A 58 18.75 11.75 -14.13
N ARG A 59 19.77 10.90 -14.15
CA ARG A 59 19.82 9.72 -13.27
C ARG A 59 19.75 10.12 -11.81
N ARG A 60 20.45 11.18 -11.41
CA ARG A 60 20.40 11.72 -10.04
C ARG A 60 18.99 12.11 -9.64
N ARG A 61 18.21 12.77 -10.52
CA ARG A 61 16.80 13.13 -10.23
C ARG A 61 15.92 11.91 -10.07
N GLN A 62 16.09 10.87 -10.89
CA GLN A 62 15.37 9.60 -10.76
C GLN A 62 15.65 8.94 -9.41
N LEU A 63 16.91 8.90 -9.00
CA LEU A 63 17.36 8.32 -7.72
C LEU A 63 16.80 9.08 -6.50
N GLN A 64 16.55 10.38 -6.62
CA GLN A 64 15.96 11.23 -5.59
C GLN A 64 14.41 11.27 -5.65
N SER A 65 13.82 10.46 -6.52
CA SER A 65 12.37 10.42 -6.70
C SER A 65 11.77 9.13 -6.16
N VAL A 66 10.67 9.28 -5.42
CA VAL A 66 9.86 8.18 -4.89
C VAL A 66 8.42 8.34 -5.36
N VAL A 67 7.82 7.28 -5.84
CA VAL A 67 6.39 7.24 -6.15
C VAL A 67 5.67 6.32 -5.19
N VAL A 68 4.61 6.81 -4.57
CA VAL A 68 3.70 6.01 -3.72
C VAL A 68 2.37 5.87 -4.45
N VAL A 69 1.96 4.64 -4.74
CA VAL A 69 0.69 4.35 -5.42
C VAL A 69 -0.37 3.98 -4.40
N GLY A 70 -1.46 4.76 -4.35
CA GLY A 70 -2.59 4.59 -3.44
C GLY A 70 -2.65 5.65 -2.35
N ALA A 71 -3.65 6.55 -2.40
CA ALA A 71 -3.86 7.63 -1.43
C ALA A 71 -4.85 7.27 -0.31
N GLY A 72 -4.86 6.01 0.12
CA GLY A 72 -5.47 5.57 1.36
C GLY A 72 -4.64 5.95 2.59
N PRO A 73 -5.05 5.57 3.81
CA PRO A 73 -4.32 5.90 5.03
C PRO A 73 -2.84 5.49 4.97
N THR A 74 -2.55 4.26 4.59
CA THR A 74 -1.16 3.75 4.50
C THR A 74 -0.32 4.56 3.51
N GLY A 75 -0.88 4.90 2.33
CA GLY A 75 -0.13 5.66 1.33
C GLY A 75 0.14 7.10 1.75
N CYS A 76 -0.83 7.77 2.38
CA CYS A 76 -0.64 9.12 2.90
C CYS A 76 0.44 9.15 4.01
N GLU A 77 0.40 8.20 4.94
CA GLU A 77 1.38 8.07 6.02
C GLU A 77 2.76 7.73 5.49
N LEU A 78 2.85 6.80 4.53
CA LEU A 78 4.12 6.42 3.92
C LEU A 78 4.73 7.59 3.14
N ALA A 79 3.94 8.29 2.31
CA ALA A 79 4.43 9.43 1.54
C ALA A 79 4.97 10.55 2.45
N ALA A 80 4.26 10.88 3.54
CA ALA A 80 4.74 11.85 4.52
C ALA A 80 6.04 11.37 5.18
N SER A 81 6.08 10.12 5.66
CA SER A 81 7.25 9.57 6.35
C SER A 81 8.49 9.48 5.46
N LEU A 82 8.32 9.12 4.18
CA LEU A 82 9.42 9.08 3.22
C LEU A 82 9.94 10.47 2.88
N ASN A 83 9.04 11.44 2.72
CA ASN A 83 9.43 12.82 2.50
C ASN A 83 10.22 13.38 3.69
N ASP A 84 9.79 13.10 4.91
CA ASP A 84 10.51 13.52 6.12
C ASP A 84 11.86 12.81 6.24
N LEU A 85 11.91 11.49 5.99
CA LEU A 85 13.14 10.69 6.00
C LEU A 85 14.17 11.28 5.02
N MET A 86 13.77 11.53 3.77
CA MET A 86 14.66 12.03 2.74
C MET A 86 15.20 13.41 3.13
N ARG A 87 14.35 14.34 3.56
CA ARG A 87 14.77 15.69 3.96
C ARG A 87 15.76 15.69 5.13
N HIS A 88 15.42 14.99 6.22
CA HIS A 88 16.29 14.95 7.41
C HIS A 88 17.60 14.20 7.16
N THR A 89 17.60 13.13 6.37
CA THR A 89 18.80 12.36 6.04
C THR A 89 19.74 13.20 5.17
N LEU A 90 19.20 13.88 4.16
CA LEU A 90 20.00 14.69 3.25
C LEU A 90 20.70 15.86 3.94
N GLU A 91 20.02 16.56 4.83
CA GLU A 91 20.62 17.69 5.57
C GLU A 91 21.86 17.29 6.41
N ARG A 92 21.93 16.03 6.84
CA ARG A 92 22.95 15.56 7.76
C ARG A 92 24.08 14.78 7.10
N ASP A 93 23.72 13.92 6.14
CA ASP A 93 24.61 12.84 5.73
C ASP A 93 25.12 12.99 4.28
N PHE A 94 24.53 13.89 3.47
CA PHE A 94 24.83 14.07 2.05
C PHE A 94 25.34 15.49 1.75
N LYS A 95 26.23 15.62 0.74
CA LYS A 95 26.88 16.90 0.39
C LYS A 95 26.59 17.34 -1.05
N GLN A 96 26.38 16.39 -1.96
CA GLN A 96 26.21 16.67 -3.40
C GLN A 96 24.75 16.75 -3.81
N ILE A 97 23.85 16.19 -3.03
CA ILE A 97 22.41 16.20 -3.31
C ILE A 97 21.70 17.19 -2.38
N GLU A 98 20.79 17.95 -2.96
CA GLU A 98 20.03 18.96 -2.24
C GLU A 98 18.63 18.44 -1.87
N PRO A 99 18.13 18.68 -0.65
CA PRO A 99 16.79 18.26 -0.22
C PRO A 99 15.67 18.80 -1.12
N SER A 100 15.88 19.95 -1.75
CA SER A 100 14.94 20.57 -2.69
C SER A 100 14.72 19.76 -3.98
N HIS A 101 15.64 18.87 -4.33
CA HIS A 101 15.54 18.01 -5.51
C HIS A 101 14.85 16.67 -5.21
N CYS A 102 14.65 16.34 -3.94
CA CYS A 102 13.92 15.14 -3.56
C CYS A 102 12.43 15.32 -3.80
N ARG A 103 11.84 14.32 -4.42
CA ARG A 103 10.40 14.31 -4.74
C ARG A 103 9.73 13.04 -4.25
N VAL A 104 8.64 13.20 -3.54
CA VAL A 104 7.70 12.11 -3.22
C VAL A 104 6.38 12.43 -3.89
N THR A 105 5.97 11.58 -4.84
CA THR A 105 4.71 11.74 -5.56
C THR A 105 3.72 10.67 -5.11
N LEU A 106 2.56 11.08 -4.62
CA LEU A 106 1.44 10.20 -4.26
C LEU A 106 0.44 10.14 -5.40
N VAL A 107 0.25 8.95 -5.97
CA VAL A 107 -0.62 8.69 -7.14
C VAL A 107 -1.87 7.95 -6.71
N ASP A 108 -3.05 8.42 -7.11
CA ASP A 108 -4.32 7.70 -6.86
C ASP A 108 -5.35 8.00 -7.97
N PRO A 109 -6.14 7.01 -8.42
CA PRO A 109 -7.19 7.25 -9.39
C PRO A 109 -8.39 8.04 -8.85
N GLY A 110 -8.50 8.20 -7.54
CA GLY A 110 -9.52 9.03 -6.90
C GLY A 110 -9.18 10.52 -6.97
N GLU A 111 -10.19 11.36 -6.93
CA GLU A 111 -10.05 12.82 -6.96
C GLU A 111 -9.54 13.44 -5.64
N ARG A 112 -9.49 12.64 -4.57
CA ARG A 112 -9.06 13.08 -3.24
C ARG A 112 -8.36 11.99 -2.46
N VAL A 113 -7.44 12.36 -1.60
CA VAL A 113 -6.81 11.45 -0.64
C VAL A 113 -7.83 11.00 0.41
N LEU A 114 -7.61 9.86 1.05
CA LEU A 114 -8.46 9.34 2.15
C LEU A 114 -9.95 9.37 1.80
N LYS A 115 -10.33 8.94 0.60
CA LYS A 115 -11.70 9.07 0.08
C LYS A 115 -12.79 8.45 0.97
N ALA A 116 -12.44 7.52 1.86
CA ALA A 116 -13.36 6.93 2.84
C ALA A 116 -13.63 7.85 4.04
N MET A 117 -12.86 8.93 4.21
CA MET A 117 -13.03 9.91 5.27
C MET A 117 -13.95 11.06 4.82
N PRO A 118 -14.54 11.83 5.77
CA PRO A 118 -15.25 13.06 5.45
C PRO A 118 -14.41 14.02 4.61
N ALA A 119 -15.07 14.77 3.71
CA ALA A 119 -14.38 15.65 2.75
C ALA A 119 -13.43 16.65 3.42
N ALA A 120 -13.85 17.26 4.54
CA ALA A 120 -13.03 18.21 5.28
C ALA A 120 -11.72 17.60 5.80
N LEU A 121 -11.75 16.33 6.27
CA LEU A 121 -10.54 15.63 6.73
C LEU A 121 -9.64 15.25 5.53
N SER A 122 -10.24 14.83 4.43
CA SER A 122 -9.51 14.55 3.18
C SER A 122 -8.79 15.81 2.68
N GLU A 123 -9.45 16.95 2.69
CA GLU A 123 -8.86 18.23 2.28
C GLU A 123 -7.75 18.67 3.23
N ALA A 124 -7.97 18.59 4.54
CA ALA A 124 -6.95 18.90 5.54
C ALA A 124 -5.70 18.03 5.36
N ALA A 125 -5.86 16.72 5.10
CA ALA A 125 -4.76 15.79 4.84
C ALA A 125 -4.02 16.14 3.53
N ALA A 126 -4.75 16.43 2.45
CA ALA A 126 -4.14 16.85 1.18
C ALA A 126 -3.33 18.15 1.32
N ASN A 127 -3.86 19.13 2.06
CA ASN A 127 -3.19 20.38 2.34
C ASN A 127 -1.94 20.20 3.22
N HIS A 128 -1.99 19.26 4.17
CA HIS A 128 -0.83 18.90 4.97
C HIS A 128 0.28 18.26 4.11
N LEU A 129 -0.06 17.25 3.31
CA LEU A 129 0.89 16.59 2.41
C LEU A 129 1.57 17.58 1.45
N ARG A 130 0.79 18.45 0.80
CA ARG A 130 1.36 19.49 -0.10
C ARG A 130 2.30 20.46 0.63
N ARG A 131 1.91 20.91 1.82
CA ARG A 131 2.77 21.82 2.63
C ARG A 131 4.06 21.12 3.08
N SER A 132 4.02 19.83 3.33
CA SER A 132 5.21 19.04 3.62
C SER A 132 6.10 18.81 2.41
N GLY A 133 5.63 19.07 1.18
CA GLY A 133 6.38 18.91 -0.06
C GLY A 133 6.09 17.60 -0.80
N VAL A 134 5.00 16.90 -0.48
CA VAL A 134 4.52 15.74 -1.24
C VAL A 134 3.69 16.21 -2.43
N ASP A 135 4.05 15.76 -3.63
CA ASP A 135 3.29 15.99 -4.84
C ASP A 135 2.09 15.05 -4.91
N LEU A 136 0.90 15.57 -5.22
CA LEU A 136 -0.33 14.77 -5.34
C LEU A 136 -0.76 14.68 -6.79
N LEU A 137 -0.71 13.48 -7.38
CA LEU A 137 -1.26 13.15 -8.70
C LEU A 137 -2.57 12.37 -8.51
N LEU A 138 -3.63 13.11 -8.22
CA LEU A 138 -4.99 12.56 -8.03
C LEU A 138 -5.74 12.51 -9.37
N GLY A 139 -6.69 11.57 -9.50
CA GLY A 139 -7.34 11.26 -10.78
C GLY A 139 -6.42 10.47 -11.73
N GLY A 140 -5.25 10.04 -11.26
CA GLY A 140 -4.25 9.33 -12.04
C GLY A 140 -4.28 7.81 -11.82
N ARG A 141 -4.48 7.05 -12.88
CA ARG A 141 -4.46 5.58 -12.86
C ARG A 141 -3.20 5.04 -13.49
N VAL A 142 -2.46 4.21 -12.76
CA VAL A 142 -1.30 3.48 -13.28
C VAL A 142 -1.75 2.57 -14.43
N GLN A 143 -1.06 2.64 -15.55
CA GLN A 143 -1.31 1.82 -16.74
C GLN A 143 -0.16 0.89 -17.10
N ALA A 144 1.07 1.33 -16.86
CA ALA A 144 2.27 0.53 -17.10
C ALA A 144 3.32 0.85 -16.05
N MET A 145 4.21 -0.11 -15.80
CA MET A 145 5.28 0.01 -14.83
C MET A 145 6.49 -0.77 -15.30
N GLN A 146 7.67 -0.17 -15.15
CA GLN A 146 8.98 -0.76 -15.35
C GLN A 146 9.87 -0.45 -14.14
N SER A 147 11.15 -0.85 -14.18
CA SER A 147 12.04 -0.74 -13.02
C SER A 147 12.10 0.67 -12.39
N ASP A 148 12.19 1.71 -13.20
CA ASP A 148 12.37 3.10 -12.74
C ASP A 148 11.34 4.04 -13.39
N GLU A 149 10.27 3.49 -13.96
CA GLU A 149 9.29 4.25 -14.74
C GLU A 149 7.87 3.78 -14.48
N LEU A 150 6.97 4.75 -14.36
CA LEU A 150 5.56 4.53 -14.14
C LEU A 150 4.74 5.39 -15.11
N THR A 151 3.92 4.80 -15.95
CA THR A 151 2.97 5.52 -16.80
C THR A 151 1.62 5.63 -16.10
N VAL A 152 1.15 6.86 -15.94
CA VAL A 152 -0.11 7.19 -15.28
C VAL A 152 -1.03 7.89 -16.27
N SER A 153 -2.23 7.35 -16.51
CA SER A 153 -3.25 8.05 -17.28
C SER A 153 -4.02 9.03 -16.40
N THR A 154 -4.21 10.24 -16.89
CA THR A 154 -4.99 11.29 -16.25
C THR A 154 -6.04 11.82 -17.22
N ALA A 155 -6.95 12.68 -16.74
CA ALA A 155 -7.92 13.36 -17.60
C ALA A 155 -7.26 14.21 -18.71
N ASN A 156 -6.01 14.66 -18.49
CA ASN A 156 -5.24 15.51 -19.41
C ASN A 156 -4.27 14.72 -20.30
N GLY A 157 -4.33 13.39 -20.27
CA GLY A 157 -3.42 12.50 -21.02
C GLY A 157 -2.54 11.65 -20.12
N ALA A 158 -1.62 10.92 -20.75
CA ALA A 158 -0.66 10.09 -20.02
C ALA A 158 0.52 10.92 -19.50
N VAL A 159 0.94 10.64 -18.28
CA VAL A 159 2.11 11.23 -17.63
C VAL A 159 3.06 10.11 -17.28
N THR A 160 4.34 10.26 -17.64
CA THR A 160 5.39 9.34 -17.23
C THR A 160 6.12 9.91 -16.01
N LEU A 161 6.21 9.12 -14.97
CA LEU A 161 6.98 9.43 -13.76
C LEU A 161 8.23 8.55 -13.73
N HIS A 162 9.38 9.14 -13.48
CA HIS A 162 10.64 8.43 -13.29
C HIS A 162 11.03 8.47 -11.83
N ALA A 163 11.22 7.29 -11.22
CA ALA A 163 11.56 7.18 -9.81
C ALA A 163 12.28 5.85 -9.53
N ALA A 164 13.39 5.90 -8.82
CA ALA A 164 14.14 4.70 -8.44
C ALA A 164 13.43 3.87 -7.35
N THR A 165 12.46 4.45 -6.65
CA THR A 165 11.66 3.73 -5.65
C THR A 165 10.18 3.91 -5.94
N ILE A 166 9.50 2.77 -6.16
CA ILE A 166 8.05 2.73 -6.32
C ILE A 166 7.46 1.90 -5.19
N CYS A 167 6.55 2.50 -4.42
CA CYS A 167 5.85 1.86 -3.31
C CYS A 167 4.39 1.59 -3.67
N TRP A 168 3.91 0.38 -3.39
CA TRP A 168 2.53 -0.01 -3.66
C TRP A 168 1.71 -0.11 -2.38
N THR A 169 0.79 0.81 -2.20
CA THR A 169 -0.16 0.83 -1.07
C THR A 169 -1.61 0.69 -1.52
N ALA A 170 -1.82 0.61 -2.84
CA ALA A 170 -3.13 0.45 -3.46
C ALA A 170 -3.57 -1.01 -3.44
N GLY A 171 -4.79 -1.25 -2.97
CA GLY A 171 -5.41 -2.56 -3.05
C GLY A 171 -4.89 -3.60 -2.06
N VAL A 172 -5.84 -4.32 -1.50
CA VAL A 172 -5.60 -5.51 -0.68
C VAL A 172 -6.59 -6.59 -1.09
N SER A 173 -6.13 -7.84 -1.13
CA SER A 173 -6.95 -9.02 -1.34
C SER A 173 -6.93 -9.93 -0.12
N GLY A 174 -7.93 -10.78 0.02
CA GLY A 174 -7.95 -11.83 1.04
C GLY A 174 -6.74 -12.75 0.89
N ALA A 175 -6.20 -13.21 2.02
CA ALA A 175 -5.08 -14.16 1.99
C ALA A 175 -5.47 -15.45 1.23
N PRO A 176 -4.54 -16.13 0.53
CA PRO A 176 -4.82 -17.31 -0.31
C PRO A 176 -5.53 -18.46 0.42
N ILE A 177 -5.39 -18.52 1.75
CA ILE A 177 -6.13 -19.50 2.57
C ILE A 177 -7.65 -19.30 2.50
N GLY A 178 -8.11 -18.05 2.25
CA GLY A 178 -9.53 -17.75 2.05
C GLY A 178 -10.09 -18.48 0.84
N GLN A 179 -9.36 -18.47 -0.28
CA GLN A 179 -9.76 -19.21 -1.48
C GLN A 179 -9.83 -20.72 -1.22
N ARG A 180 -8.80 -21.29 -0.56
CA ARG A 180 -8.80 -22.71 -0.19
C ARG A 180 -9.95 -23.09 0.74
N LEU A 181 -10.31 -22.18 1.64
CA LEU A 181 -11.46 -22.39 2.51
C LEU A 181 -12.77 -22.35 1.71
N ALA A 182 -12.91 -21.40 0.81
CA ALA A 182 -14.08 -21.29 -0.07
C ALA A 182 -14.27 -22.55 -0.94
N GLU A 183 -13.20 -23.05 -1.54
CA GLU A 183 -13.18 -24.33 -2.28
C GLU A 183 -13.65 -25.52 -1.43
N ARG A 184 -13.29 -25.56 -0.14
CA ARG A 184 -13.64 -26.62 0.79
C ARG A 184 -15.05 -26.53 1.36
N THR A 185 -15.54 -25.31 1.54
CA THR A 185 -16.86 -25.04 2.15
C THR A 185 -17.97 -24.80 1.13
N GLY A 186 -17.60 -24.58 -0.14
CA GLY A 186 -18.54 -24.15 -1.18
C GLY A 186 -19.02 -22.69 -1.03
N CYS A 187 -18.39 -21.90 -0.14
CA CYS A 187 -18.75 -20.50 0.04
C CYS A 187 -18.28 -19.66 -1.16
N PRO A 188 -19.09 -18.67 -1.61
CA PRO A 188 -18.63 -17.70 -2.59
C PRO A 188 -17.54 -16.82 -1.97
N ILE A 189 -16.64 -16.29 -2.82
CA ILE A 189 -15.70 -15.22 -2.47
C ILE A 189 -16.02 -13.98 -3.30
N ASP A 190 -15.70 -12.79 -2.78
CA ASP A 190 -15.84 -11.57 -3.55
C ASP A 190 -14.60 -11.34 -4.46
N HIS A 191 -14.66 -10.29 -5.29
CA HIS A 191 -13.57 -9.94 -6.21
C HIS A 191 -12.22 -9.64 -5.51
N ALA A 192 -12.24 -9.34 -4.22
CA ALA A 192 -11.06 -9.13 -3.40
C ALA A 192 -10.64 -10.41 -2.65
N GLY A 193 -11.16 -11.59 -3.01
CA GLY A 193 -10.83 -12.87 -2.36
C GLY A 193 -11.34 -12.99 -0.93
N ARG A 194 -12.36 -12.22 -0.52
CA ARG A 194 -12.90 -12.24 0.83
C ARG A 194 -14.13 -13.13 0.92
N ILE A 195 -14.24 -13.87 2.01
CA ILE A 195 -15.37 -14.74 2.31
C ILE A 195 -16.48 -13.90 2.98
N PRO A 196 -17.73 -13.94 2.50
CA PRO A 196 -18.84 -13.36 3.22
C PRO A 196 -19.06 -14.12 4.54
N VAL A 197 -19.37 -13.40 5.59
CA VAL A 197 -19.62 -13.98 6.93
C VAL A 197 -20.91 -13.45 7.50
N GLU A 198 -21.49 -14.20 8.43
CA GLU A 198 -22.64 -13.81 9.22
C GLU A 198 -22.22 -12.78 10.30
N ALA A 199 -23.18 -12.30 11.09
CA ALA A 199 -22.94 -11.27 12.12
C ALA A 199 -21.98 -11.73 13.24
N ASP A 200 -21.90 -13.05 13.47
CA ASP A 200 -20.98 -13.68 14.44
C ASP A 200 -19.66 -14.13 13.81
N PHE A 201 -19.36 -13.66 12.58
CA PHE A 201 -18.20 -14.03 11.77
C PHE A 201 -18.18 -15.49 11.31
N SER A 202 -19.23 -16.27 11.50
CA SER A 202 -19.32 -17.62 10.96
C SER A 202 -19.44 -17.62 9.44
N VAL A 203 -18.90 -18.65 8.81
CA VAL A 203 -19.05 -18.90 7.37
C VAL A 203 -20.46 -19.42 7.13
N PRO A 204 -21.24 -18.92 6.17
CA PRO A 204 -22.58 -19.40 5.88
C PRO A 204 -22.62 -20.92 5.70
N GLY A 205 -23.49 -21.61 6.46
CA GLY A 205 -23.58 -23.05 6.48
C GLY A 205 -22.56 -23.79 7.36
N TRP A 206 -21.62 -23.06 8.01
CA TRP A 206 -20.55 -23.62 8.83
C TRP A 206 -20.43 -22.88 10.17
N SER A 207 -21.26 -23.21 11.14
CA SER A 207 -21.30 -22.53 12.45
C SER A 207 -20.02 -22.68 13.29
N ASN A 208 -19.18 -23.66 12.97
CA ASN A 208 -17.92 -23.94 13.65
C ASN A 208 -16.67 -23.34 12.95
N ILE A 209 -16.87 -22.64 11.82
CA ILE A 209 -15.78 -21.95 11.10
C ILE A 209 -16.04 -20.45 11.12
N ARG A 210 -15.10 -19.69 11.66
CA ARG A 210 -15.15 -18.21 11.69
C ARG A 210 -13.99 -17.63 10.91
N VAL A 211 -14.31 -16.57 10.14
CA VAL A 211 -13.29 -15.84 9.37
C VAL A 211 -13.32 -14.39 9.80
N VAL A 212 -12.16 -13.88 10.21
CA VAL A 212 -12.06 -12.54 10.80
C VAL A 212 -11.09 -11.67 10.03
N ARG A 213 -11.30 -10.35 10.12
CA ARG A 213 -10.48 -9.32 9.49
C ARG A 213 -10.61 -9.26 7.97
N SER A 214 -9.49 -8.92 7.26
CA SER A 214 -9.48 -8.66 5.81
C SER A 214 -9.86 -9.88 4.95
N ALA A 215 -9.90 -11.07 5.52
CA ALA A 215 -10.35 -12.28 4.85
C ALA A 215 -11.89 -12.42 4.83
N SER A 216 -12.61 -11.51 5.51
CA SER A 216 -14.07 -11.56 5.60
C SER A 216 -14.72 -10.26 5.11
N ARG A 217 -15.97 -10.41 4.62
CA ARG A 217 -16.88 -9.30 4.31
C ARG A 217 -18.15 -9.51 5.13
N SER A 218 -18.39 -8.67 6.15
CA SER A 218 -19.64 -8.71 6.89
C SER A 218 -20.77 -8.05 6.06
N ARG A 219 -21.97 -8.62 6.12
CA ARG A 219 -23.18 -7.99 5.58
C ARG A 219 -23.71 -6.85 6.46
N CYS A 220 -23.13 -6.65 7.64
CA CYS A 220 -23.57 -5.62 8.57
C CYS A 220 -22.93 -4.29 8.18
N SER A 221 -23.74 -3.40 7.62
CA SER A 221 -23.44 -1.98 7.55
C SER A 221 -23.55 -1.41 8.96
N THR A 222 -22.53 -0.67 9.39
CA THR A 222 -22.53 0.14 10.61
C THR A 222 -22.40 -0.59 11.95
N ARG A 223 -21.16 -1.01 12.23
CA ARG A 223 -20.49 -0.78 13.55
C ARG A 223 -19.05 -1.21 13.40
N SER A 224 -18.14 -0.23 13.36
CA SER A 224 -16.70 -0.47 13.50
C SER A 224 -16.43 -1.02 14.89
N ILE A 225 -16.24 -2.33 14.97
CA ILE A 225 -15.62 -2.92 16.15
C ILE A 225 -14.12 -2.85 15.90
N ALA A 226 -13.46 -1.87 16.51
CA ALA A 226 -12.02 -1.85 16.65
C ALA A 226 -11.63 -3.00 17.57
N ILE A 227 -11.24 -4.13 17.00
CA ILE A 227 -10.62 -5.22 17.74
C ILE A 227 -9.12 -4.95 17.75
N PHE A 228 -8.62 -4.49 18.87
CA PHE A 228 -7.19 -4.46 19.18
C PHE A 228 -6.62 -5.88 19.10
N MET A 229 -5.67 -6.10 18.19
CA MET A 229 -4.89 -7.33 18.18
C MET A 229 -3.56 -7.10 18.89
N MET A 230 -3.39 -7.74 20.03
CA MET A 230 -2.06 -8.04 20.54
C MET A 230 -1.38 -9.00 19.58
N SER A 231 -0.28 -8.56 18.96
CA SER A 231 0.67 -9.45 18.30
C SER A 231 1.34 -10.28 19.39
N ALA A 232 1.02 -11.57 19.45
CA ALA A 232 1.83 -12.51 20.20
C ALA A 232 3.11 -12.71 19.39
N ALA A 233 4.20 -12.08 19.80
CA ALA A 233 5.53 -12.52 19.47
C ALA A 233 5.70 -13.92 20.11
N VAL A 234 5.92 -14.92 19.27
CA VAL A 234 6.37 -16.24 19.72
C VAL A 234 7.89 -16.18 19.74
N PRO A 235 8.54 -16.64 20.82
CA PRO A 235 9.99 -16.68 20.96
C PRO A 235 10.67 -17.60 19.96
#